data_a028ca84dd44a3b52c42dd7591acbbb9
#
_entry.id   a028ca84dd44a3b52c42dd7591acbbb9
#
_cell.length_a   1.000
_cell.length_b   1.000
_cell.length_c   1.000
_cell.angle_alpha   90.00
_cell.angle_beta   90.00
_cell.angle_gamma   90.00
#
_symmetry.space_group_name_H-M   'P 1'
#
loop_
_entity.id
_entity.type
_entity.pdbx_description
1 polymer ?
#
loop_
_entity_poly.entity_id
_entity_poly.type
_entity_poly.pdbx_seq_one_letter_code
_entity_poly.pdbx_strand_id
1 'polypeptide(L)'
;FGGAILNPAQALCELIAGMHDDQARVTLPGFYDKVRPLPAEERAELARSPIPEEMTLQQTGAPALYGEAGYSTTERTGARPTLEVNGLLSGFTSEGSKTVLPSKAMAKISMRLVPDQDPDEVHQQLLAYLEAKAPKTIRWEVIKMAGCVASISERHS
;
A
#
# COMPACT_ATOMS: atom_id res chain seq x y z
N PHE A 1 -29.08 5.53 -5.43
CA PHE A 1 -28.92 4.12 -5.06
C PHE A 1 -28.13 3.89 -3.77
N GLY A 2 -27.76 4.96 -3.07
CA GLY A 2 -27.10 4.83 -1.76
C GLY A 2 -27.94 4.01 -0.79
N GLY A 3 -27.27 3.07 -0.08
CA GLY A 3 -27.94 2.12 0.79
C GLY A 3 -28.37 0.81 0.12
N ALA A 4 -28.39 0.76 -1.20
CA ALA A 4 -28.77 -0.44 -1.96
C ALA A 4 -27.59 -1.07 -2.70
N ILE A 5 -26.65 -0.26 -3.16
CA ILE A 5 -25.48 -0.68 -3.94
C ILE A 5 -24.22 -0.24 -3.17
N LEU A 6 -23.25 -1.12 -3.05
CA LEU A 6 -21.98 -0.78 -2.43
C LEU A 6 -21.22 0.20 -3.31
N ASN A 7 -20.80 1.30 -2.71
CA ASN A 7 -20.03 2.33 -3.40
C ASN A 7 -18.59 1.83 -3.63
N PRO A 8 -18.14 1.73 -4.91
CA PRO A 8 -16.79 1.25 -5.21
C PRO A 8 -15.67 2.09 -4.57
N ALA A 9 -15.88 3.40 -4.43
CA ALA A 9 -14.89 4.26 -3.78
C ALA A 9 -14.71 3.90 -2.31
N GLN A 10 -15.82 3.64 -1.59
CA GLN A 10 -15.75 3.20 -0.20
C GLN A 10 -15.12 1.82 -0.06
N ALA A 11 -15.51 0.89 -0.92
CA ALA A 11 -14.93 -0.45 -0.93
C ALA A 11 -13.41 -0.42 -1.16
N LEU A 12 -12.95 0.36 -2.14
CA LEU A 12 -11.53 0.50 -2.42
C LEU A 12 -10.78 1.13 -1.26
N CYS A 13 -11.33 2.18 -0.64
CA CYS A 13 -10.71 2.81 0.52
C CYS A 13 -10.57 1.85 1.70
N GLU A 14 -11.56 1.02 1.95
CA GLU A 14 -11.50 0.01 3.01
C GLU A 14 -10.44 -1.06 2.72
N LEU A 15 -10.35 -1.52 1.48
CA LEU A 15 -9.32 -2.48 1.07
C LEU A 15 -7.92 -1.90 1.25
N ILE A 16 -7.70 -0.67 0.82
CA ILE A 16 -6.41 0.01 0.96
C ILE A 16 -6.07 0.22 2.43
N ALA A 17 -7.02 0.68 3.23
CA ALA A 17 -6.79 0.89 4.67
C ALA A 17 -6.40 -0.40 5.37
N GLY A 18 -6.91 -1.53 4.92
CA GLY A 18 -6.58 -2.85 5.48
C GLY A 18 -5.25 -3.43 5.05
N MET A 19 -4.55 -2.80 4.10
CA MET A 19 -3.25 -3.30 3.59
C MET A 19 -2.08 -3.05 4.55
N HIS A 20 -2.28 -2.25 5.59
CA HIS A 20 -1.32 -2.07 6.68
C HIS A 20 -2.03 -2.28 8.02
N ASP A 21 -1.30 -2.81 8.98
CA ASP A 21 -1.78 -2.90 10.36
C ASP A 21 -1.36 -1.66 11.18
N ASP A 22 -1.64 -1.67 12.48
CA ASP A 22 -1.32 -0.56 13.38
C ASP A 22 0.19 -0.41 13.67
N GLN A 23 0.99 -1.39 13.26
CA GLN A 23 2.46 -1.34 13.32
C GLN A 23 3.09 -0.92 11.99
N ALA A 24 2.28 -0.45 11.06
CA ALA A 24 2.67 -0.11 9.69
C ALA A 24 3.30 -1.28 8.93
N ARG A 25 2.88 -2.50 9.22
CA ARG A 25 3.30 -3.70 8.50
C ARG A 25 2.28 -4.02 7.41
N VAL A 26 2.79 -4.45 6.26
CA VAL A 26 1.95 -4.86 5.14
C VAL A 26 1.23 -6.17 5.48
N THR A 27 -0.08 -6.19 5.24
CA THR A 27 -0.95 -7.31 5.62
C THR A 27 -1.21 -8.32 4.51
N LEU A 28 -0.60 -8.17 3.33
CA LEU A 28 -0.74 -9.14 2.26
C LEU A 28 -0.24 -10.51 2.75
N PRO A 29 -1.03 -11.60 2.54
CA PRO A 29 -0.64 -12.92 3.05
C PRO A 29 0.72 -13.36 2.53
N GLY A 30 1.63 -13.71 3.45
CA GLY A 30 2.98 -14.17 3.10
C GLY A 30 3.95 -13.09 2.66
N PHE A 31 3.60 -11.81 2.76
CA PHE A 31 4.42 -10.71 2.23
C PHE A 31 5.85 -10.72 2.78
N TYR A 32 6.02 -11.05 4.06
CA TYR A 32 7.33 -11.06 4.73
C TYR A 32 8.03 -12.42 4.73
N ASP A 33 7.42 -13.45 4.14
CA ASP A 33 7.95 -14.82 4.22
C ASP A 33 9.39 -14.96 3.70
N LYS A 34 9.73 -14.20 2.66
CA LYS A 34 11.07 -14.20 2.06
C LYS A 34 11.88 -12.96 2.39
N VAL A 35 11.40 -12.14 3.30
CA VAL A 35 12.15 -10.99 3.80
C VAL A 35 13.11 -11.47 4.87
N ARG A 36 14.41 -11.29 4.62
CA ARG A 36 15.42 -11.69 5.59
C ARG A 36 15.36 -10.80 6.83
N PRO A 37 15.46 -11.37 8.05
CA PRO A 37 15.65 -10.57 9.24
C PRO A 37 16.92 -9.74 9.11
N LEU A 38 16.91 -8.51 9.63
CA LEU A 38 18.12 -7.71 9.69
C LEU A 38 19.00 -8.22 10.84
N PRO A 39 20.20 -8.81 10.55
CA PRO A 39 21.11 -9.22 11.61
C PRO A 39 21.59 -8.02 12.41
N ALA A 40 21.96 -8.27 13.67
CA ALA A 40 22.47 -7.21 14.54
C ALA A 40 23.68 -6.48 13.94
N GLU A 41 24.54 -7.19 13.20
CA GLU A 41 25.69 -6.62 12.52
C GLU A 41 25.28 -5.64 11.41
N GLU A 42 24.30 -5.99 10.59
CA GLU A 42 23.79 -5.10 9.56
C GLU A 42 23.10 -3.88 10.16
N ARG A 43 22.35 -4.06 11.22
CA ARG A 43 21.69 -2.94 11.93
C ARG A 43 22.74 -1.99 12.52
N ALA A 44 23.82 -2.51 13.08
CA ALA A 44 24.93 -1.70 13.58
C ALA A 44 25.64 -0.95 12.46
N GLU A 45 25.83 -1.59 11.30
CA GLU A 45 26.42 -0.96 10.12
C GLU A 45 25.56 0.21 9.62
N LEU A 46 24.26 0.01 9.49
CA LEU A 46 23.33 1.06 9.09
C LEU A 46 23.30 2.20 10.10
N ALA A 47 23.43 1.92 11.39
CA ALA A 47 23.45 2.91 12.44
C ALA A 47 24.72 3.79 12.45
N ARG A 48 25.81 3.37 11.78
CA ARG A 48 27.04 4.18 11.67
C ARG A 48 26.90 5.42 10.81
N SER A 49 26.01 5.36 9.82
CA SER A 49 25.72 6.49 8.91
C SER A 49 24.22 6.69 8.81
N PRO A 50 23.57 7.11 9.92
CA PRO A 50 22.12 7.26 9.91
C PRO A 50 21.69 8.43 9.05
N ILE A 51 20.52 8.28 8.44
CA ILE A 51 19.84 9.40 7.80
C ILE A 51 19.33 10.30 8.94
N PRO A 52 19.72 11.59 9.00
CA PRO A 52 19.21 12.48 10.04
C PRO A 52 17.70 12.64 9.93
N GLU A 53 17.00 12.35 11.01
CA GLU A 53 15.53 12.43 11.05
C GLU A 53 15.04 13.86 10.78
N GLU A 54 15.71 14.85 11.33
CA GLU A 54 15.39 16.26 11.06
C GLU A 54 15.49 16.63 9.58
N MET A 55 16.50 16.08 8.89
CA MET A 55 16.67 16.33 7.45
C MET A 55 15.48 15.76 6.67
N THR A 56 15.02 14.55 7.01
CA THR A 56 13.87 13.93 6.38
C THR A 56 12.62 14.78 6.60
N LEU A 57 12.39 15.26 7.81
CA LEU A 57 11.25 16.12 8.12
C LEU A 57 11.32 17.45 7.38
N GLN A 58 12.50 18.07 7.28
CA GLN A 58 12.70 19.33 6.57
C GLN A 58 12.47 19.16 5.06
N GLN A 59 13.01 18.10 4.47
CA GLN A 59 12.89 17.85 3.03
C GLN A 59 11.48 17.49 2.61
N THR A 60 10.74 16.81 3.47
CA THR A 60 9.37 16.35 3.14
C THR A 60 8.28 17.31 3.63
N GLY A 61 8.57 18.15 4.63
CA GLY A 61 7.58 18.97 5.28
C GLY A 61 6.62 18.18 6.18
N ALA A 62 6.89 16.92 6.45
CA ALA A 62 6.03 16.08 7.28
C ALA A 62 6.12 16.52 8.76
N PRO A 63 5.01 16.48 9.51
CA PRO A 63 5.03 16.85 10.93
C PRO A 63 5.71 15.84 11.83
N ALA A 64 5.82 14.58 11.39
CA ALA A 64 6.44 13.49 12.13
C ALA A 64 6.85 12.37 11.20
N LEU A 65 7.76 11.51 11.66
CA LEU A 65 8.17 10.32 10.95
C LEU A 65 7.10 9.23 11.09
N TYR A 66 7.06 8.33 10.11
CA TYR A 66 6.15 7.19 10.06
C TYR A 66 6.85 6.00 9.40
N GLY A 67 6.46 4.82 9.81
CA GLY A 67 6.92 3.60 9.16
C GLY A 67 6.80 2.38 10.07
N GLU A 68 7.32 1.26 9.59
CA GLU A 68 7.25 -0.02 10.26
C GLU A 68 7.86 0.04 11.67
N ALA A 69 7.10 -0.39 12.67
CA ALA A 69 7.54 -0.38 14.06
C ALA A 69 8.77 -1.30 14.26
N GLY A 70 9.68 -0.87 15.12
CA GLY A 70 10.89 -1.63 15.44
C GLY A 70 12.07 -1.37 14.51
N TYR A 71 11.95 -0.46 13.55
CA TYR A 71 13.00 -0.13 12.59
C TYR A 71 13.28 1.37 12.57
N SER A 72 14.54 1.74 12.33
CA SER A 72 14.95 3.14 12.16
C SER A 72 14.57 3.66 10.78
N THR A 73 14.61 4.97 10.58
CA THR A 73 14.37 5.59 9.27
C THR A 73 15.33 5.05 8.22
N THR A 74 16.61 4.88 8.54
CA THR A 74 17.61 4.31 7.64
C THR A 74 17.24 2.89 7.23
N GLU A 75 16.81 2.07 8.19
CA GLU A 75 16.36 0.70 7.93
C GLU A 75 15.08 0.67 7.09
N ARG A 76 14.11 1.52 7.42
CA ARG A 76 12.83 1.61 6.69
C ARG A 76 13.02 1.98 5.23
N THR A 77 13.92 2.89 4.94
CA THR A 77 14.14 3.37 3.57
C THR A 77 15.10 2.51 2.76
N GLY A 78 15.98 1.76 3.39
CA GLY A 78 17.03 1.00 2.72
C GLY A 78 16.92 -0.52 2.80
N ALA A 79 16.26 -1.07 3.80
CA ALA A 79 16.32 -2.49 4.10
C ALA A 79 14.97 -3.18 4.30
N ARG A 80 13.87 -2.43 4.34
CA ARG A 80 12.54 -2.99 4.55
C ARG A 80 11.64 -2.78 3.34
N PRO A 81 10.78 -3.75 3.03
CA PRO A 81 9.84 -3.61 1.92
C PRO A 81 8.72 -2.64 2.29
N THR A 82 8.09 -2.04 1.29
CA THR A 82 7.01 -1.07 1.49
C THR A 82 5.88 -1.29 0.49
N LEU A 83 4.70 -0.84 0.86
CA LEU A 83 3.54 -0.75 -0.03
C LEU A 83 2.98 0.65 0.06
N GLU A 84 2.88 1.33 -1.08
CA GLU A 84 2.41 2.70 -1.15
C GLU A 84 1.31 2.88 -2.18
N VAL A 85 0.36 3.76 -1.87
CA VAL A 85 -0.67 4.18 -2.82
C VAL A 85 -0.18 5.44 -3.52
N ASN A 86 -0.01 5.37 -4.82
CA ASN A 86 0.52 6.45 -5.64
C ASN A 86 -0.56 7.22 -6.39
N GLY A 87 -1.75 6.68 -6.51
CA GLY A 87 -2.85 7.34 -7.18
C GLY A 87 -4.19 6.78 -6.74
N LEU A 88 -5.19 7.64 -6.69
CA LEU A 88 -6.57 7.31 -6.38
C LEU A 88 -7.46 8.12 -7.30
N LEU A 89 -8.44 7.46 -7.93
CA LEU A 89 -9.39 8.13 -8.81
C LEU A 89 -10.77 7.51 -8.66
N SER A 90 -11.74 8.32 -8.26
CA SER A 90 -13.14 7.92 -8.21
C SER A 90 -14.03 9.11 -7.96
N GLY A 91 -15.27 9.04 -8.43
CA GLY A 91 -16.31 10.00 -8.10
C GLY A 91 -16.19 11.33 -8.82
N PHE A 92 -16.95 12.30 -8.32
CA PHE A 92 -16.98 13.65 -8.86
C PHE A 92 -15.92 14.51 -8.16
N THR A 93 -14.98 15.01 -8.94
CA THR A 93 -13.82 15.76 -8.42
C THR A 93 -13.74 17.19 -8.96
N SER A 94 -14.71 17.61 -9.79
CA SER A 94 -14.77 18.98 -10.27
C SER A 94 -15.35 19.91 -9.22
N GLU A 95 -15.38 21.21 -9.53
CA GLU A 95 -15.93 22.22 -8.64
C GLU A 95 -17.40 21.95 -8.30
N GLY A 96 -17.79 22.24 -7.06
CA GLY A 96 -19.14 21.95 -6.56
C GLY A 96 -19.28 20.52 -6.03
N SER A 97 -20.52 20.02 -5.99
CA SER A 97 -20.78 18.66 -5.48
C SER A 97 -21.87 17.97 -6.31
N LYS A 98 -21.76 16.65 -6.40
CA LYS A 98 -22.81 15.78 -6.91
C LYS A 98 -22.94 14.58 -5.99
N THR A 99 -24.16 14.19 -5.68
CA THR A 99 -24.45 13.09 -4.76
C THR A 99 -24.55 11.73 -5.48
N VAL A 100 -24.08 11.63 -6.71
CA VAL A 100 -24.15 10.41 -7.49
C VAL A 100 -23.06 9.42 -7.03
N LEU A 101 -23.41 8.14 -6.94
CA LEU A 101 -22.43 7.10 -6.67
C LEU A 101 -21.54 6.87 -7.90
N PRO A 102 -20.22 6.77 -7.72
CA PRO A 102 -19.36 6.40 -8.84
C PRO A 102 -19.61 4.96 -9.28
N SER A 103 -19.40 4.69 -10.57
CA SER A 103 -19.54 3.34 -11.11
C SER A 103 -18.26 2.52 -10.94
N LYS A 104 -17.14 3.17 -10.69
CA LYS A 104 -15.84 2.53 -10.54
C LYS A 104 -14.90 3.36 -9.67
N ALA A 105 -13.90 2.71 -9.11
CA ALA A 105 -12.80 3.34 -8.40
C ALA A 105 -11.50 2.66 -8.80
N MET A 106 -10.41 3.38 -8.79
CA MET A 106 -9.10 2.89 -9.18
C MET A 106 -8.03 3.38 -8.20
N ALA A 107 -7.10 2.51 -7.86
CA ALA A 107 -5.89 2.88 -7.15
C ALA A 107 -4.65 2.39 -7.91
N LYS A 108 -3.59 3.16 -7.83
CA LYS A 108 -2.26 2.74 -8.27
C LYS A 108 -1.42 2.47 -7.04
N ILE A 109 -0.84 1.28 -6.98
CA ILE A 109 -0.07 0.81 -5.83
C ILE A 109 1.31 0.41 -6.31
N SER A 110 2.33 0.83 -5.57
CA SER A 110 3.70 0.39 -5.78
C SER A 110 4.22 -0.28 -4.52
N MET A 111 5.11 -1.24 -4.70
CA MET A 111 5.78 -1.93 -3.62
C MET A 111 7.27 -1.92 -3.86
N ARG A 112 8.03 -1.44 -2.86
CA ARG A 112 9.47 -1.63 -2.87
C ARG A 112 9.75 -2.98 -2.23
N LEU A 113 10.44 -3.85 -2.96
CA LEU A 113 10.78 -5.18 -2.51
C LEU A 113 12.25 -5.22 -2.09
N VAL A 114 12.56 -6.15 -1.20
CA VAL A 114 13.94 -6.44 -0.80
C VAL A 114 14.46 -7.65 -1.60
N PRO A 115 15.79 -7.92 -1.61
CA PRO A 115 16.37 -8.99 -2.42
C PRO A 115 15.66 -10.32 -2.29
N ASP A 116 15.45 -11.20 -2.16
CA ASP A 116 14.73 -12.48 -2.06
C ASP A 116 13.22 -12.44 -2.30
N GLN A 117 12.58 -11.27 -2.30
CA GLN A 117 11.18 -11.18 -2.69
C GLN A 117 11.05 -11.26 -4.20
N ASP A 118 10.13 -12.10 -4.67
CA ASP A 118 9.81 -12.25 -6.08
C ASP A 118 8.58 -11.40 -6.43
N PRO A 119 8.68 -10.48 -7.43
CA PRO A 119 7.53 -9.65 -7.83
C PRO A 119 6.30 -10.45 -8.22
N ASP A 120 6.46 -11.59 -8.88
CA ASP A 120 5.33 -12.43 -9.27
C ASP A 120 4.64 -13.07 -8.06
N GLU A 121 5.42 -13.49 -7.07
CA GLU A 121 4.89 -14.03 -5.82
C GLU A 121 4.14 -12.96 -5.03
N VAL A 122 4.68 -11.75 -4.96
CA VAL A 122 4.04 -10.60 -4.29
C VAL A 122 2.74 -10.23 -5.01
N HIS A 123 2.72 -10.30 -6.34
CA HIS A 123 1.49 -10.11 -7.11
C HIS A 123 0.43 -11.13 -6.71
N GLN A 124 0.78 -12.41 -6.57
CA GLN A 124 -0.14 -13.44 -6.11
C GLN A 124 -0.63 -13.19 -4.68
N GLN A 125 0.23 -12.65 -3.82
CA GLN A 125 -0.15 -12.26 -2.45
C GLN A 125 -1.17 -11.13 -2.44
N LEU A 126 -1.04 -10.16 -3.34
CA LEU A 126 -2.03 -9.10 -3.52
C LEU A 126 -3.37 -9.66 -3.99
N LEU A 127 -3.36 -10.55 -4.98
CA LEU A 127 -4.58 -11.21 -5.46
C LEU A 127 -5.24 -12.02 -4.33
N ALA A 128 -4.47 -12.73 -3.53
CA ALA A 128 -4.99 -13.51 -2.40
C ALA A 128 -5.64 -12.60 -1.35
N TYR A 129 -5.03 -11.45 -1.07
CA TYR A 129 -5.60 -10.45 -0.17
C TYR A 129 -6.97 -9.96 -0.66
N LEU A 130 -7.05 -9.58 -1.93
CA LEU A 130 -8.29 -9.08 -2.53
C LEU A 130 -9.37 -10.17 -2.57
N GLU A 131 -9.00 -11.40 -2.91
CA GLU A 131 -9.93 -12.52 -2.92
C GLU A 131 -10.52 -12.78 -1.53
N ALA A 132 -9.70 -12.65 -0.49
CA ALA A 132 -10.14 -12.87 0.89
C ALA A 132 -10.91 -11.68 1.48
N LYS A 133 -10.58 -10.45 1.10
CA LYS A 133 -11.07 -9.23 1.76
C LYS A 133 -12.08 -8.44 0.94
N ALA A 134 -12.07 -8.52 -0.37
CA ALA A 134 -13.01 -7.76 -1.19
C ALA A 134 -14.43 -8.27 -0.98
N PRO A 135 -15.42 -7.38 -0.77
CA PRO A 135 -16.80 -7.80 -0.67
C PRO A 135 -17.28 -8.43 -1.97
N LYS A 136 -18.13 -9.46 -1.88
CA LYS A 136 -18.67 -10.12 -3.07
C LYS A 136 -19.71 -9.26 -3.81
N THR A 137 -20.05 -8.11 -3.25
CA THR A 137 -20.99 -7.15 -3.84
C THR A 137 -20.34 -6.19 -4.81
N ILE A 138 -19.03 -6.30 -5.03
CA ILE A 138 -18.28 -5.54 -6.03
C ILE A 138 -17.51 -6.48 -6.94
N ARG A 139 -17.12 -5.99 -8.10
CA ARG A 139 -16.17 -6.67 -9.00
C ARG A 139 -14.86 -5.92 -8.94
N TRP A 140 -13.77 -6.65 -9.02
CA TRP A 140 -12.43 -6.06 -9.01
C TRP A 140 -11.53 -6.76 -10.03
N GLU A 141 -10.51 -6.04 -10.46
CA GLU A 141 -9.43 -6.59 -11.29
C GLU A 141 -8.13 -5.90 -10.92
N VAL A 142 -7.03 -6.59 -11.10
CA VAL A 142 -5.69 -6.05 -10.93
C VAL A 142 -4.97 -6.10 -12.27
N ILE A 143 -4.44 -4.95 -12.69
CA ILE A 143 -3.63 -4.85 -13.90
C ILE A 143 -2.17 -4.72 -13.45
N LYS A 144 -1.36 -5.72 -13.76
CA LYS A 144 0.07 -5.70 -13.47
C LYS A 144 0.78 -4.80 -14.47
N MET A 145 1.38 -3.73 -13.97
CA MET A 145 2.17 -2.81 -14.79
C MET A 145 3.65 -3.20 -14.75
N ALA A 146 4.45 -2.64 -15.65
CA ALA A 146 5.88 -2.89 -15.68
C ALA A 146 6.53 -2.50 -14.35
N GLY A 147 7.36 -3.36 -13.79
CA GLY A 147 7.96 -3.19 -12.46
C GLY A 147 7.01 -3.62 -11.35
N CYS A 148 7.08 -2.96 -10.20
CA CYS A 148 6.32 -3.31 -8.99
C CYS A 148 5.07 -2.44 -8.80
N VAL A 149 4.49 -1.93 -9.87
CA VAL A 149 3.29 -1.09 -9.82
C VAL A 149 2.08 -1.91 -10.27
N ALA A 150 1.02 -1.88 -9.49
CA ALA A 150 -0.25 -2.50 -9.83
C ALA A 150 -1.37 -1.44 -9.85
N SER A 151 -2.37 -1.65 -10.68
CA SER A 151 -3.60 -0.85 -10.68
C SER A 151 -4.73 -1.74 -10.23
N ILE A 152 -5.50 -1.27 -9.26
CA ILE A 152 -6.68 -1.97 -8.78
C ILE A 152 -7.90 -1.16 -9.22
N SER A 153 -8.84 -1.82 -9.85
CA SER A 153 -10.08 -1.19 -10.30
C SER A 153 -11.27 -1.90 -9.67
N GLU A 154 -12.12 -1.12 -9.05
CA GLU A 154 -13.34 -1.58 -8.42
C GLU A 154 -14.53 -1.12 -9.26
N ARG A 155 -15.45 -2.04 -9.54
CA ARG A 155 -16.65 -1.75 -10.33
C ARG A 155 -17.87 -2.41 -9.69
N HIS A 156 -19.03 -1.76 -9.83
CA HIS A 156 -20.28 -2.34 -9.35
C HIS A 156 -21.27 -2.69 -10.47
N SER A 157 -20.88 -2.53 -11.69
CA SER A 157 -21.75 -2.90 -12.83
C SER A 157 -21.30 -4.16 -13.54
#